data_acc0a33fee6b58b194b057bef39dde7b
#
_entry.id   acc0a33fee6b58b194b057bef39dde7b
#
_cell.length_a   1.000
_cell.length_b   1.000
_cell.length_c   1.000
_cell.angle_alpha   90.00
_cell.angle_beta   90.00
_cell.angle_gamma   90.00
#
_symmetry.space_group_name_H-M   'P 1'
#
loop_
_entity.id
_entity.type
_entity.pdbx_description
1 polymer ?
#
loop_
_entity_poly.entity_id
_entity_poly.type
_entity_poly.pdbx_seq_one_letter_code
_entity_poly.pdbx_strand_id
1 'polypeptide(L)'
;MADSKEKLFSDFPAVSTEQWMEKITADLKGADFEKKLVWRTNEGFKVKPFYRQEDLEGLKTTEGLPGEFPYVRGTKKNDNTWFVRQEIKVECPKEANAKALDILNKGVDSLGFYVKKKDLSPEYIETLLNDICAECIELNFSTCQGHTVELAKLLVAYFQKKGYDLTKLQGSVNYDPMGKMMVKGKDLSNFITTAKELVEVLAPLPKFRCICVNAIELNNAGSYISQELGYALAWGNEYLSKLVEAGVPAALAAKKIKFNFGISSNYFLEIAKFRAARMLWADIVKEYHPQCNRQPECPNKAEDGTCPVSYTHLRAHE
;
A
#
# COMPACT_ATOMS: atom_id res chain seq x y z
N MET A 1 -20.43 40.80 -5.94
CA MET A 1 -19.12 41.45 -5.75
C MET A 1 -18.19 40.38 -5.26
N ALA A 2 -17.22 39.98 -6.09
CA ALA A 2 -16.22 39.01 -5.68
C ALA A 2 -15.25 39.71 -4.73
N ASP A 3 -15.23 39.31 -3.48
CA ASP A 3 -14.21 39.73 -2.54
C ASP A 3 -12.83 39.40 -3.15
N SER A 4 -12.08 40.45 -3.49
CA SER A 4 -10.67 40.30 -3.84
C SER A 4 -9.97 39.73 -2.60
N LYS A 5 -9.68 38.43 -2.62
CA LYS A 5 -8.86 37.81 -1.56
C LYS A 5 -7.53 38.55 -1.51
N GLU A 6 -7.35 39.34 -0.48
CA GLU A 6 -6.10 40.01 -0.19
C GLU A 6 -4.98 38.97 -0.15
N LYS A 7 -3.91 39.19 -0.90
CA LYS A 7 -2.80 38.22 -0.92
C LYS A 7 -2.11 38.27 0.44
N LEU A 8 -1.99 37.10 1.08
CA LEU A 8 -1.21 36.95 2.29
C LEU A 8 0.23 37.43 2.03
N PHE A 9 0.79 38.14 3.03
CA PHE A 9 2.17 38.66 2.98
C PHE A 9 2.43 39.73 1.90
N SER A 10 1.40 40.45 1.43
CA SER A 10 1.55 41.56 0.48
C SER A 10 2.48 42.66 0.98
N ASP A 11 2.60 42.82 2.29
CA ASP A 11 3.44 43.84 2.93
C ASP A 11 4.96 43.49 2.93
N PHE A 12 5.30 42.28 2.52
CA PHE A 12 6.68 41.84 2.46
C PHE A 12 7.17 41.80 1.00
N PRO A 13 8.30 42.46 0.69
CA PRO A 13 8.86 42.43 -0.67
C PRO A 13 9.31 41.02 -1.03
N ALA A 14 9.14 40.64 -2.29
CA ALA A 14 9.63 39.38 -2.80
C ALA A 14 11.18 39.36 -2.75
N VAL A 15 11.74 38.31 -2.15
CA VAL A 15 13.19 38.09 -2.07
C VAL A 15 13.60 37.11 -3.16
N SER A 16 14.58 37.48 -4.01
CA SER A 16 15.10 36.60 -5.06
C SER A 16 15.96 35.47 -4.49
N THR A 17 16.22 34.44 -5.28
CA THR A 17 17.09 33.32 -4.87
C THR A 17 18.53 33.79 -4.67
N GLU A 18 19.00 34.73 -5.49
CA GLU A 18 20.32 35.33 -5.35
C GLU A 18 20.46 36.04 -4.00
N GLN A 19 19.52 36.92 -3.66
CA GLN A 19 19.50 37.61 -2.36
C GLN A 19 19.45 36.63 -1.17
N TRP A 20 18.68 35.56 -1.31
CA TRP A 20 18.62 34.49 -0.31
C TRP A 20 19.97 33.80 -0.16
N MET A 21 20.62 33.45 -1.26
CA MET A 21 21.95 32.81 -1.27
C MET A 21 23.05 33.72 -0.77
N GLU A 22 23.02 35.02 -1.07
CA GLU A 22 23.95 36.00 -0.52
C GLU A 22 23.87 36.04 1.01
N LYS A 23 22.63 36.07 1.55
CA LYS A 23 22.43 36.04 2.99
C LYS A 23 22.95 34.78 3.65
N ILE A 24 22.68 33.62 3.06
CA ILE A 24 23.19 32.32 3.55
C ILE A 24 24.72 32.33 3.54
N THR A 25 25.34 32.78 2.45
CA THR A 25 26.79 32.85 2.32
C THR A 25 27.43 33.74 3.40
N ALA A 26 26.81 34.88 3.66
CA ALA A 26 27.24 35.77 4.72
C ALA A 26 27.14 35.12 6.14
N ASP A 27 26.02 34.43 6.37
CA ASP A 27 25.77 33.75 7.67
C ASP A 27 26.71 32.53 7.87
N LEU A 28 27.12 31.87 6.80
CA LEU A 28 28.08 30.77 6.82
C LEU A 28 29.54 31.21 7.11
N LYS A 29 29.82 32.54 7.08
CA LYS A 29 31.15 33.10 7.41
C LYS A 29 32.33 32.44 6.69
N GLY A 30 32.14 32.18 5.39
CA GLY A 30 33.15 31.54 4.52
C GLY A 30 33.12 30.00 4.50
N ALA A 31 32.21 29.35 5.23
CA ALA A 31 32.05 27.92 5.12
C ALA A 31 31.31 27.56 3.82
N ASP A 32 31.71 26.44 3.21
CA ASP A 32 31.14 25.95 1.96
C ASP A 32 29.67 25.49 2.16
N PHE A 33 28.77 26.02 1.34
CA PHE A 33 27.34 25.72 1.37
C PHE A 33 27.04 24.23 1.17
N GLU A 34 27.66 23.62 0.16
CA GLU A 34 27.45 22.21 -0.19
C GLU A 34 27.88 21.26 0.95
N LYS A 35 28.99 21.57 1.61
CA LYS A 35 29.51 20.75 2.71
C LYS A 35 28.72 20.91 4.01
N LYS A 36 28.14 22.08 4.25
CA LYS A 36 27.49 22.39 5.52
C LYS A 36 25.98 22.16 5.52
N LEU A 37 25.31 22.45 4.40
CA LEU A 37 23.84 22.49 4.35
C LEU A 37 23.22 21.48 3.40
N VAL A 38 23.98 20.93 2.44
CA VAL A 38 23.44 19.99 1.49
C VAL A 38 23.65 18.56 1.99
N TRP A 39 22.56 17.85 2.20
CA TRP A 39 22.59 16.45 2.59
C TRP A 39 22.81 15.55 1.38
N ARG A 40 23.83 14.71 1.44
CA ARG A 40 24.06 13.63 0.47
C ARG A 40 23.40 12.38 0.98
N THR A 41 22.37 11.92 0.28
CA THR A 41 21.60 10.74 0.66
C THR A 41 22.34 9.45 0.33
N ASN A 42 21.96 8.37 1.00
CA ASN A 42 22.47 7.03 0.67
C ASN A 42 21.98 6.54 -0.70
N GLU A 43 20.89 7.11 -1.21
CA GLU A 43 20.31 6.84 -2.53
C GLU A 43 21.09 7.50 -3.67
N GLY A 44 22.11 8.31 -3.36
CA GLY A 44 23.04 8.87 -4.33
C GLY A 44 22.65 10.24 -4.90
N PHE A 45 21.64 10.91 -4.34
CA PHE A 45 21.29 12.28 -4.71
C PHE A 45 21.49 13.26 -3.56
N LYS A 46 21.43 14.55 -3.88
CA LYS A 46 21.59 15.63 -2.92
C LYS A 46 20.24 16.25 -2.56
N VAL A 47 20.03 16.52 -1.27
CA VAL A 47 18.88 17.26 -0.77
C VAL A 47 19.35 18.64 -0.30
N LYS A 48 18.78 19.68 -0.91
CA LYS A 48 19.06 21.08 -0.54
C LYS A 48 18.33 21.42 0.78
N PRO A 49 18.82 22.39 1.56
CA PRO A 49 18.16 22.84 2.79
C PRO A 49 16.83 23.57 2.54
N PHE A 50 16.58 24.04 1.32
CA PHE A 50 15.35 24.70 0.91
C PHE A 50 15.10 24.47 -0.58
N TYR A 51 13.85 24.62 -0.98
CA TYR A 51 13.37 24.56 -2.36
C TYR A 51 12.42 25.72 -2.64
N ARG A 52 12.44 26.24 -3.85
CA ARG A 52 11.62 27.37 -4.29
C ARG A 52 10.79 26.98 -5.51
N GLN A 53 9.95 27.91 -6.01
CA GLN A 53 9.08 27.65 -7.14
C GLN A 53 9.83 27.22 -8.40
N GLU A 54 11.01 27.80 -8.64
CA GLU A 54 11.87 27.48 -9.76
C GLU A 54 12.38 26.03 -9.76
N ASP A 55 12.50 25.42 -8.58
CA ASP A 55 12.89 23.99 -8.45
C ASP A 55 11.77 23.04 -8.91
N LEU A 56 10.55 23.53 -9.13
CA LEU A 56 9.41 22.77 -9.66
C LEU A 56 9.31 22.81 -11.18
N GLU A 57 10.06 23.70 -11.84
CA GLU A 57 10.00 23.86 -13.28
C GLU A 57 10.51 22.61 -14.00
N GLY A 58 9.74 22.11 -14.97
CA GLY A 58 10.07 20.91 -15.73
C GLY A 58 9.81 19.58 -15.02
N LEU A 59 9.28 19.59 -13.79
CA LEU A 59 8.91 18.37 -13.08
C LEU A 59 7.54 17.84 -13.52
N LYS A 60 7.52 16.83 -14.40
CA LYS A 60 6.29 16.16 -14.87
C LYS A 60 5.43 15.57 -13.75
N THR A 61 6.05 15.23 -12.61
CA THR A 61 5.35 14.63 -11.45
C THR A 61 4.44 15.59 -10.69
N THR A 62 4.48 16.90 -11.01
CA THR A 62 3.63 17.94 -10.40
C THR A 62 2.34 18.17 -11.18
N GLU A 63 2.22 17.72 -12.42
CA GLU A 63 1.13 18.00 -13.34
C GLU A 63 -0.12 17.17 -13.09
N GLY A 64 0.04 15.91 -12.60
CA GLY A 64 -1.07 14.98 -12.38
C GLY A 64 -1.95 15.34 -11.19
N LEU A 65 -3.26 15.09 -11.31
CA LEU A 65 -4.22 15.23 -10.23
C LEU A 65 -4.37 13.94 -9.40
N PRO A 66 -4.87 14.02 -8.17
CA PRO A 66 -5.20 12.83 -7.38
C PRO A 66 -6.19 11.91 -8.12
N GLY A 67 -5.95 10.61 -8.12
CA GLY A 67 -6.79 9.62 -8.78
C GLY A 67 -6.58 9.50 -10.29
N GLU A 68 -5.62 10.23 -10.88
CA GLU A 68 -5.22 10.11 -12.28
C GLU A 68 -3.98 9.22 -12.44
N PHE A 69 -3.98 8.43 -13.50
CA PHE A 69 -2.81 7.61 -13.87
C PHE A 69 -1.59 8.51 -14.15
N PRO A 70 -0.39 8.16 -13.69
CA PRO A 70 0.02 6.96 -12.95
C PRO A 70 -0.05 7.07 -11.41
N TYR A 71 -0.97 7.80 -10.86
CA TYR A 71 -1.31 7.90 -9.44
C TYR A 71 -0.22 8.47 -8.51
N VAL A 72 0.64 9.31 -9.02
CA VAL A 72 1.73 9.95 -8.26
C VAL A 72 1.20 10.67 -7.02
N ARG A 73 0.04 11.34 -7.12
CA ARG A 73 -0.57 12.10 -6.03
C ARG A 73 -1.60 11.30 -5.22
N GLY A 74 -1.76 10.03 -5.50
CA GLY A 74 -2.70 9.15 -4.81
C GLY A 74 -3.80 8.62 -5.71
N THR A 75 -4.53 7.64 -5.20
CA THR A 75 -5.58 6.92 -5.94
C THR A 75 -6.99 7.46 -5.67
N LYS A 76 -7.15 8.32 -4.67
CA LYS A 76 -8.43 8.91 -4.27
C LYS A 76 -8.55 10.34 -4.81
N LYS A 77 -9.70 10.66 -5.40
CA LYS A 77 -9.98 12.00 -5.98
C LYS A 77 -10.52 12.99 -4.97
N ASN A 78 -11.41 12.53 -4.08
CA ASN A 78 -12.31 13.38 -3.32
C ASN A 78 -12.01 13.43 -1.82
N ASP A 79 -11.16 12.53 -1.32
CA ASP A 79 -10.82 12.44 0.09
C ASP A 79 -9.37 12.00 0.30
N ASN A 80 -8.91 12.13 1.54
CA ASN A 80 -7.59 11.68 1.96
C ASN A 80 -7.68 10.77 3.18
N THR A 81 -8.78 10.01 3.30
CA THR A 81 -8.97 9.07 4.39
C THR A 81 -8.01 7.89 4.27
N TRP A 82 -7.51 7.40 5.38
CA TRP A 82 -6.71 6.19 5.51
C TRP A 82 -7.26 5.35 6.65
N PHE A 83 -6.91 4.07 6.68
CA PHE A 83 -7.26 3.18 7.78
C PHE A 83 -6.21 3.26 8.88
N VAL A 84 -6.66 3.35 10.12
CA VAL A 84 -5.83 3.17 11.31
C VAL A 84 -5.89 1.71 11.71
N ARG A 85 -4.75 1.00 11.55
CA ARG A 85 -4.69 -0.43 11.75
C ARG A 85 -3.99 -0.81 13.03
N GLN A 86 -4.55 -1.79 13.75
CA GLN A 86 -3.89 -2.44 14.86
C GLN A 86 -3.85 -3.96 14.67
N GLU A 87 -2.70 -4.55 14.97
CA GLU A 87 -2.52 -6.00 14.93
C GLU A 87 -2.77 -6.63 16.30
N ILE A 88 -3.42 -7.80 16.28
CA ILE A 88 -3.74 -8.59 17.45
C ILE A 88 -3.19 -10.01 17.22
N LYS A 89 -2.24 -10.43 18.05
CA LYS A 89 -1.83 -11.81 18.10
C LYS A 89 -2.86 -12.60 18.87
N VAL A 90 -3.54 -13.53 18.20
CA VAL A 90 -4.63 -14.29 18.78
C VAL A 90 -4.08 -15.49 19.55
N GLU A 91 -4.05 -15.35 20.87
CA GLU A 91 -3.75 -16.45 21.79
C GLU A 91 -5.03 -17.21 22.19
N CYS A 92 -6.10 -16.45 22.47
CA CYS A 92 -7.45 -16.90 22.73
C CYS A 92 -8.44 -16.08 21.90
N PRO A 93 -9.35 -16.67 21.12
CA PRO A 93 -10.26 -15.91 20.25
C PRO A 93 -11.19 -14.97 21.01
N LYS A 94 -11.66 -15.36 22.19
CA LYS A 94 -12.55 -14.56 23.04
C LYS A 94 -11.84 -13.29 23.57
N GLU A 95 -10.61 -13.43 24.04
CA GLU A 95 -9.81 -12.29 24.52
C GLU A 95 -9.41 -11.35 23.36
N ALA A 96 -9.04 -11.94 22.22
CA ALA A 96 -8.72 -11.17 21.03
C ALA A 96 -9.94 -10.40 20.50
N ASN A 97 -11.13 -10.99 20.54
CA ASN A 97 -12.37 -10.31 20.21
C ASN A 97 -12.65 -9.14 21.17
N ALA A 98 -12.57 -9.37 22.48
CA ALA A 98 -12.77 -8.30 23.47
C ALA A 98 -11.79 -7.13 23.25
N LYS A 99 -10.51 -7.43 22.98
CA LYS A 99 -9.51 -6.42 22.63
C LYS A 99 -9.86 -5.70 21.32
N ALA A 100 -10.32 -6.43 20.31
CA ALA A 100 -10.73 -5.86 19.03
C ALA A 100 -11.86 -4.85 19.19
N LEU A 101 -12.91 -5.21 19.94
CA LEU A 101 -14.04 -4.32 20.22
C LEU A 101 -13.61 -3.08 21.01
N ASP A 102 -12.72 -3.22 21.99
CA ASP A 102 -12.19 -2.09 22.75
C ASP A 102 -11.43 -1.10 21.86
N ILE A 103 -10.53 -1.58 21.00
CA ILE A 103 -9.73 -0.68 20.12
C ILE A 103 -10.56 -0.06 18.99
N LEU A 104 -11.58 -0.76 18.48
CA LEU A 104 -12.53 -0.20 17.51
C LEU A 104 -13.29 1.00 18.14
N ASN A 105 -13.70 0.90 19.40
CA ASN A 105 -14.32 2.01 20.12
C ASN A 105 -13.37 3.18 20.38
N LYS A 106 -12.06 2.99 20.21
CA LYS A 106 -11.01 4.01 20.35
C LYS A 106 -10.54 4.61 19.02
N GLY A 107 -11.24 4.30 17.92
CA GLY A 107 -11.01 4.91 16.62
C GLY A 107 -10.14 4.10 15.65
N VAL A 108 -9.77 2.86 15.99
CA VAL A 108 -9.21 1.91 15.04
C VAL A 108 -10.31 1.46 14.07
N ASP A 109 -10.03 1.40 12.79
CA ASP A 109 -10.96 1.01 11.72
C ASP A 109 -10.40 -0.09 10.79
N SER A 110 -9.21 -0.61 11.12
CA SER A 110 -8.60 -1.76 10.46
C SER A 110 -8.00 -2.70 11.51
N LEU A 111 -8.43 -3.96 11.49
CA LEU A 111 -7.92 -5.00 12.39
C LEU A 111 -7.01 -5.97 11.65
N GLY A 112 -5.89 -6.34 12.26
CA GLY A 112 -5.01 -7.41 11.82
C GLY A 112 -5.01 -8.56 12.84
N PHE A 113 -5.44 -9.75 12.46
CA PHE A 113 -5.41 -10.93 13.31
C PHE A 113 -4.31 -11.90 12.88
N TYR A 114 -3.37 -12.19 13.77
CA TYR A 114 -2.45 -13.31 13.58
C TYR A 114 -3.01 -14.55 14.25
N VAL A 115 -3.51 -15.50 13.45
CA VAL A 115 -4.23 -16.70 13.91
C VAL A 115 -3.29 -17.91 13.92
N LYS A 116 -3.29 -18.68 15.01
CA LYS A 116 -2.51 -19.92 15.12
C LYS A 116 -3.20 -21.06 14.36
N LYS A 117 -2.44 -21.83 13.60
CA LYS A 117 -2.94 -22.90 12.72
C LYS A 117 -3.75 -23.99 13.44
N LYS A 118 -3.37 -24.34 14.69
CA LYS A 118 -3.93 -25.46 15.44
C LYS A 118 -5.37 -25.22 15.92
N ASP A 119 -5.82 -23.98 15.86
CA ASP A 119 -7.09 -23.58 16.46
C ASP A 119 -8.14 -23.19 15.39
N LEU A 120 -7.80 -23.38 14.09
CA LEU A 120 -8.68 -23.02 12.97
C LEU A 120 -9.93 -23.91 12.94
N SER A 121 -11.09 -23.29 13.14
CA SER A 121 -12.40 -23.94 13.01
C SER A 121 -13.49 -22.88 12.74
N PRO A 122 -14.69 -23.26 12.26
CA PRO A 122 -15.81 -22.33 12.14
C PRO A 122 -16.15 -21.61 13.44
N GLU A 123 -16.18 -22.32 14.56
CA GLU A 123 -16.48 -21.79 15.90
C GLU A 123 -15.42 -20.80 16.38
N TYR A 124 -14.16 -21.05 16.03
CA TYR A 124 -13.07 -20.14 16.31
C TYR A 124 -13.28 -18.79 15.61
N ILE A 125 -13.63 -18.81 14.31
CA ILE A 125 -13.87 -17.60 13.53
C ILE A 125 -15.13 -16.89 14.05
N GLU A 126 -16.19 -17.61 14.36
CA GLU A 126 -17.39 -17.03 14.96
C GLU A 126 -17.11 -16.31 16.29
N THR A 127 -16.30 -16.92 17.16
CA THR A 127 -15.90 -16.32 18.44
C THR A 127 -15.02 -15.10 18.23
N LEU A 128 -14.04 -15.19 17.32
CA LEU A 128 -13.11 -14.11 17.06
C LEU A 128 -13.78 -12.86 16.47
N LEU A 129 -14.77 -13.05 15.60
CA LEU A 129 -15.45 -11.97 14.90
C LEU A 129 -16.83 -11.63 15.47
N ASN A 130 -17.17 -12.16 16.66
CA ASN A 130 -18.46 -11.88 17.30
C ASN A 130 -18.65 -10.37 17.52
N ASP A 131 -19.82 -9.82 17.19
CA ASP A 131 -20.21 -8.41 17.34
C ASP A 131 -19.33 -7.39 16.58
N ILE A 132 -18.43 -7.86 15.70
CA ILE A 132 -17.66 -7.00 14.82
C ILE A 132 -18.43 -6.75 13.53
N CYS A 133 -18.73 -5.47 13.22
CA CYS A 133 -19.33 -5.07 11.95
C CYS A 133 -18.31 -5.18 10.80
N ALA A 134 -18.26 -6.33 10.14
CA ALA A 134 -17.28 -6.60 9.09
C ALA A 134 -17.40 -5.68 7.87
N GLU A 135 -18.58 -5.12 7.59
CA GLU A 135 -18.78 -4.16 6.49
C GLU A 135 -18.32 -2.74 6.82
N CYS A 136 -18.11 -2.44 8.10
CA CYS A 136 -17.77 -1.10 8.59
C CYS A 136 -16.25 -0.88 8.67
N ILE A 137 -15.45 -1.95 8.70
CA ILE A 137 -14.02 -1.92 8.97
C ILE A 137 -13.23 -2.76 7.95
N GLU A 138 -11.91 -2.61 7.97
CA GLU A 138 -11.03 -3.49 7.23
C GLU A 138 -10.55 -4.65 8.11
N LEU A 139 -10.68 -5.89 7.61
CA LEU A 139 -10.28 -7.11 8.32
C LEU A 139 -9.09 -7.80 7.64
N ASN A 140 -7.99 -7.91 8.32
CA ASN A 140 -6.77 -8.52 7.80
C ASN A 140 -6.38 -9.74 8.64
N PHE A 141 -6.01 -10.82 7.98
CA PHE A 141 -5.68 -12.07 8.64
C PHE A 141 -4.32 -12.58 8.17
N SER A 142 -3.59 -13.17 9.11
CA SER A 142 -2.36 -13.90 8.82
C SER A 142 -2.29 -15.17 9.64
N THR A 143 -1.71 -16.21 9.05
CA THR A 143 -1.48 -17.51 9.71
C THR A 143 -0.22 -18.17 9.13
N CYS A 144 0.06 -19.38 9.53
CA CYS A 144 1.09 -20.20 8.90
C CYS A 144 0.75 -20.43 7.42
N GLN A 145 1.71 -20.24 6.53
CA GLN A 145 1.52 -20.30 5.07
C GLN A 145 0.73 -21.51 4.55
N GLY A 146 0.99 -22.70 5.13
CA GLY A 146 0.28 -23.93 4.75
C GLY A 146 -1.20 -24.01 5.16
N HIS A 147 -1.71 -23.05 5.96
CA HIS A 147 -3.11 -23.01 6.41
C HIS A 147 -3.85 -21.76 5.90
N THR A 148 -3.23 -21.01 5.00
CA THR A 148 -3.81 -19.75 4.49
C THR A 148 -5.07 -20.02 3.67
N VAL A 149 -5.10 -21.08 2.87
CA VAL A 149 -6.28 -21.48 2.07
C VAL A 149 -7.44 -21.93 2.99
N GLU A 150 -7.14 -22.73 4.02
CA GLU A 150 -8.13 -23.16 5.01
C GLU A 150 -8.76 -21.96 5.72
N LEU A 151 -7.93 -21.02 6.19
CA LEU A 151 -8.40 -19.78 6.80
C LEU A 151 -9.29 -18.98 5.84
N ALA A 152 -8.88 -18.85 4.57
CA ALA A 152 -9.67 -18.13 3.56
C ALA A 152 -11.05 -18.79 3.35
N LYS A 153 -11.12 -20.13 3.26
CA LYS A 153 -12.37 -20.88 3.14
C LYS A 153 -13.29 -20.65 4.35
N LEU A 154 -12.75 -20.70 5.56
CA LEU A 154 -13.49 -20.45 6.78
C LEU A 154 -14.07 -19.02 6.84
N LEU A 155 -13.28 -18.02 6.42
CA LEU A 155 -13.74 -16.62 6.39
C LEU A 155 -14.86 -16.41 5.37
N VAL A 156 -14.72 -16.95 4.16
CA VAL A 156 -15.78 -16.86 3.13
C VAL A 156 -17.07 -17.49 3.64
N ALA A 157 -16.99 -18.71 4.20
CA ALA A 157 -18.14 -19.42 4.77
C ALA A 157 -18.81 -18.64 5.92
N TYR A 158 -18.00 -18.03 6.79
CA TYR A 158 -18.50 -17.19 7.90
C TYR A 158 -19.27 -15.98 7.38
N PHE A 159 -18.70 -15.23 6.43
CA PHE A 159 -19.33 -14.04 5.89
C PHE A 159 -20.63 -14.35 5.16
N GLN A 160 -20.64 -15.46 4.40
CA GLN A 160 -21.86 -15.95 3.74
C GLN A 160 -22.94 -16.37 4.76
N LYS A 161 -22.56 -17.13 5.79
CA LYS A 161 -23.47 -17.56 6.88
C LYS A 161 -24.08 -16.37 7.62
N LYS A 162 -23.31 -15.29 7.82
CA LYS A 162 -23.78 -14.05 8.46
C LYS A 162 -24.64 -13.17 7.56
N GLY A 163 -24.69 -13.44 6.24
CA GLY A 163 -25.48 -12.65 5.29
C GLY A 163 -24.91 -11.28 4.96
N TYR A 164 -23.60 -11.10 5.14
CA TYR A 164 -22.93 -9.85 4.75
C TYR A 164 -22.93 -9.62 3.25
N ASP A 165 -22.98 -8.37 2.82
CA ASP A 165 -22.70 -7.99 1.45
C ASP A 165 -21.20 -8.17 1.14
N LEU A 166 -20.85 -9.28 0.49
CA LEU A 166 -19.48 -9.65 0.21
C LEU A 166 -18.73 -8.60 -0.64
N THR A 167 -19.46 -7.75 -1.37
CA THR A 167 -18.86 -6.69 -2.20
C THR A 167 -18.40 -5.48 -1.37
N LYS A 168 -18.92 -5.33 -0.16
CA LYS A 168 -18.51 -4.27 0.78
C LYS A 168 -17.32 -4.66 1.61
N LEU A 169 -17.18 -5.95 1.92
CA LEU A 169 -16.11 -6.45 2.80
C LEU A 169 -14.71 -6.14 2.25
N GLN A 170 -13.89 -5.52 3.09
CA GLN A 170 -12.53 -5.13 2.78
C GLN A 170 -11.53 -5.83 3.69
N GLY A 171 -10.39 -6.24 3.14
CA GLY A 171 -9.39 -6.86 3.96
C GLY A 171 -8.33 -7.65 3.20
N SER A 172 -7.74 -8.60 3.92
CA SER A 172 -6.75 -9.49 3.32
C SER A 172 -6.56 -10.78 4.11
N VAL A 173 -6.10 -11.81 3.40
CA VAL A 173 -5.48 -13.00 3.99
C VAL A 173 -4.05 -13.05 3.49
N ASN A 174 -3.07 -12.90 4.40
CA ASN A 174 -1.68 -12.69 4.02
C ASN A 174 -1.01 -14.00 3.60
N TYR A 175 -0.66 -14.11 2.33
CA TYR A 175 0.16 -15.18 1.78
C TYR A 175 1.42 -14.59 1.13
N ASP A 176 2.60 -14.88 1.71
CA ASP A 176 3.89 -14.35 1.26
C ASP A 176 4.96 -15.45 1.30
N PRO A 177 4.93 -16.40 0.36
CA PRO A 177 5.90 -17.46 0.29
C PRO A 177 7.32 -16.98 -0.02
N MET A 178 7.50 -15.99 -0.90
CA MET A 178 8.84 -15.49 -1.24
C MET A 178 9.52 -14.81 -0.06
N GLY A 179 8.78 -14.00 0.74
CA GLY A 179 9.31 -13.46 1.99
C GLY A 179 9.71 -14.55 2.96
N LYS A 180 8.93 -15.62 3.02
CA LYS A 180 9.26 -16.79 3.83
C LYS A 180 10.52 -17.51 3.35
N MET A 181 10.70 -17.60 2.03
CA MET A 181 11.93 -18.16 1.44
C MET A 181 13.14 -17.31 1.83
N MET A 182 13.06 -15.98 1.69
CA MET A 182 14.15 -15.07 2.07
C MET A 182 14.52 -15.18 3.56
N VAL A 183 13.52 -15.11 4.45
CA VAL A 183 13.75 -15.04 5.90
C VAL A 183 14.10 -16.39 6.51
N LYS A 184 13.55 -17.50 5.97
CA LYS A 184 13.69 -18.84 6.57
C LYS A 184 14.53 -19.80 5.75
N GLY A 185 14.97 -19.42 4.55
CA GLY A 185 15.73 -20.32 3.66
C GLY A 185 14.96 -21.58 3.24
N LYS A 186 13.62 -21.55 3.30
CA LYS A 186 12.79 -22.70 2.92
C LYS A 186 12.45 -22.63 1.45
N ASP A 187 12.63 -23.72 0.74
CA ASP A 187 12.12 -23.85 -0.62
C ASP A 187 10.59 -23.90 -0.61
N LEU A 188 9.97 -22.93 -1.23
CA LEU A 188 8.53 -22.81 -1.46
C LEU A 188 8.24 -22.53 -2.95
N SER A 189 9.09 -23.03 -3.86
CA SER A 189 9.01 -22.79 -5.30
C SER A 189 7.64 -23.17 -5.91
N ASN A 190 6.94 -24.12 -5.33
CA ASN A 190 5.60 -24.56 -5.74
C ASN A 190 4.45 -23.67 -5.20
N PHE A 191 4.76 -22.45 -4.77
CA PHE A 191 3.78 -21.55 -4.14
C PHE A 191 2.62 -21.14 -5.05
N ILE A 192 2.83 -21.22 -6.36
CA ILE A 192 1.87 -20.69 -7.34
C ILE A 192 0.52 -21.42 -7.33
N THR A 193 0.52 -22.73 -7.09
CA THR A 193 -0.71 -23.52 -6.96
C THR A 193 -1.56 -23.02 -5.79
N THR A 194 -0.94 -22.81 -4.63
CA THR A 194 -1.63 -22.25 -3.45
C THR A 194 -2.08 -20.80 -3.69
N ALA A 195 -1.24 -19.99 -4.35
CA ALA A 195 -1.58 -18.60 -4.68
C ALA A 195 -2.81 -18.53 -5.59
N LYS A 196 -2.88 -19.38 -6.64
CA LYS A 196 -4.02 -19.48 -7.54
C LYS A 196 -5.28 -19.93 -6.79
N GLU A 197 -5.19 -21.00 -5.98
CA GLU A 197 -6.31 -21.46 -5.14
C GLU A 197 -6.83 -20.35 -4.23
N LEU A 198 -5.96 -19.57 -3.60
CA LEU A 198 -6.37 -18.42 -2.78
C LEU A 198 -7.13 -17.35 -3.58
N VAL A 199 -6.69 -17.05 -4.79
CA VAL A 199 -7.38 -16.10 -5.67
C VAL A 199 -8.78 -16.61 -6.01
N GLU A 200 -8.92 -17.90 -6.28
CA GLU A 200 -10.20 -18.55 -6.59
C GLU A 200 -11.12 -18.59 -5.37
N VAL A 201 -10.63 -19.02 -4.20
CA VAL A 201 -11.40 -19.05 -2.95
C VAL A 201 -11.90 -17.67 -2.55
N LEU A 202 -11.09 -16.63 -2.76
CA LEU A 202 -11.45 -15.25 -2.44
C LEU A 202 -12.10 -14.49 -3.60
N ALA A 203 -12.52 -15.17 -4.67
CA ALA A 203 -13.27 -14.54 -5.76
C ALA A 203 -14.58 -13.89 -5.30
N PRO A 204 -15.37 -14.48 -4.37
CA PRO A 204 -16.58 -13.83 -3.83
C PRO A 204 -16.31 -12.53 -3.05
N LEU A 205 -15.08 -12.29 -2.62
CA LEU A 205 -14.64 -11.12 -1.87
C LEU A 205 -13.77 -10.21 -2.75
N PRO A 206 -14.35 -9.36 -3.61
CA PRO A 206 -13.59 -8.63 -4.63
C PRO A 206 -12.59 -7.63 -4.04
N LYS A 207 -12.82 -7.14 -2.82
CA LYS A 207 -11.95 -6.18 -2.13
C LYS A 207 -10.97 -6.84 -1.14
N PHE A 208 -11.00 -8.18 -1.03
CA PHE A 208 -9.99 -8.92 -0.27
C PHE A 208 -8.75 -9.22 -1.13
N ARG A 209 -7.58 -9.03 -0.54
CA ARG A 209 -6.29 -9.35 -1.12
C ARG A 209 -5.73 -10.61 -0.47
N CYS A 210 -4.92 -11.33 -1.21
CA CYS A 210 -4.34 -12.58 -0.68
C CYS A 210 -2.83 -12.70 -0.87
N ILE A 211 -2.25 -12.03 -1.84
CA ILE A 211 -0.82 -12.08 -2.08
C ILE A 211 -0.17 -10.85 -1.43
N CYS A 212 0.79 -11.08 -0.55
CA CYS A 212 1.46 -10.03 0.20
C CYS A 212 2.93 -9.93 -0.19
N VAL A 213 3.38 -8.73 -0.52
CA VAL A 213 4.79 -8.35 -0.60
C VAL A 213 5.15 -7.68 0.72
N ASN A 214 5.84 -8.39 1.60
CA ASN A 214 6.16 -7.90 2.93
C ASN A 214 7.52 -7.19 2.96
N ALA A 215 7.62 -6.05 2.28
CA ALA A 215 8.86 -5.28 2.15
C ALA A 215 9.38 -4.71 3.49
N ILE A 216 8.57 -4.74 4.56
CA ILE A 216 9.01 -4.41 5.93
C ILE A 216 10.24 -5.23 6.33
N GLU A 217 10.35 -6.48 5.89
CA GLU A 217 11.51 -7.34 6.16
C GLU A 217 12.80 -6.75 5.57
N LEU A 218 12.72 -6.12 4.39
CA LEU A 218 13.84 -5.43 3.76
C LEU A 218 14.21 -4.16 4.52
N ASN A 219 13.23 -3.38 4.92
CA ASN A 219 13.43 -2.17 5.72
C ASN A 219 14.09 -2.52 7.06
N ASN A 220 13.57 -3.54 7.78
CA ASN A 220 14.12 -4.00 9.03
C ASN A 220 15.54 -4.59 8.89
N ALA A 221 15.89 -5.10 7.71
CA ALA A 221 17.24 -5.56 7.41
C ALA A 221 18.22 -4.43 7.06
N GLY A 222 17.76 -3.16 7.05
CA GLY A 222 18.59 -1.98 6.82
C GLY A 222 18.68 -1.54 5.36
N SER A 223 17.75 -1.95 4.49
CA SER A 223 17.68 -1.47 3.11
C SER A 223 17.41 0.03 3.06
N TYR A 224 18.06 0.72 2.15
CA TYR A 224 17.73 2.11 1.82
C TYR A 224 16.36 2.19 1.16
N ILE A 225 15.74 3.36 1.19
CA ILE A 225 14.38 3.59 0.66
C ILE A 225 14.26 3.14 -0.80
N SER A 226 15.24 3.46 -1.63
CA SER A 226 15.27 3.05 -3.05
C SER A 226 15.45 1.53 -3.24
N GLN A 227 16.23 0.88 -2.36
CA GLN A 227 16.44 -0.56 -2.38
C GLN A 227 15.15 -1.29 -1.94
N GLU A 228 14.54 -0.87 -0.83
CA GLU A 228 13.26 -1.42 -0.37
C GLU A 228 12.21 -1.34 -1.48
N LEU A 229 12.07 -0.16 -2.10
CA LEU A 229 11.12 0.04 -3.19
C LEU A 229 11.42 -0.85 -4.40
N GLY A 230 12.65 -0.86 -4.87
CA GLY A 230 13.06 -1.62 -6.06
C GLY A 230 12.86 -3.13 -5.87
N TYR A 231 13.30 -3.67 -4.75
CA TYR A 231 13.11 -5.09 -4.44
C TYR A 231 11.62 -5.44 -4.22
N ALA A 232 10.87 -4.58 -3.55
CA ALA A 232 9.43 -4.82 -3.36
C ALA A 232 8.67 -4.86 -4.69
N LEU A 233 8.98 -3.95 -5.62
CA LEU A 233 8.36 -3.94 -6.95
C LEU A 233 8.75 -5.17 -7.78
N ALA A 234 10.02 -5.57 -7.75
CA ALA A 234 10.48 -6.79 -8.40
C ALA A 234 9.78 -8.03 -7.84
N TRP A 235 9.64 -8.12 -6.53
CA TRP A 235 8.92 -9.17 -5.82
C TRP A 235 7.44 -9.21 -6.19
N GLY A 236 6.77 -8.04 -6.20
CA GLY A 236 5.38 -7.93 -6.65
C GLY A 236 5.19 -8.33 -8.11
N ASN A 237 6.14 -7.95 -8.98
CA ASN A 237 6.14 -8.32 -10.39
C ASN A 237 6.29 -9.84 -10.58
N GLU A 238 7.16 -10.49 -9.81
CA GLU A 238 7.32 -11.95 -9.86
C GLU A 238 6.00 -12.65 -9.49
N TYR A 239 5.30 -12.20 -8.43
CA TYR A 239 3.98 -12.74 -8.10
C TYR A 239 2.98 -12.52 -9.24
N LEU A 240 2.95 -11.33 -9.82
CA LEU A 240 2.04 -10.98 -10.91
C LEU A 240 2.31 -11.86 -12.13
N SER A 241 3.57 -11.98 -12.55
CA SER A 241 4.00 -12.82 -13.68
C SER A 241 3.59 -14.28 -13.48
N LYS A 242 3.93 -14.86 -12.32
CA LYS A 242 3.61 -16.27 -12.03
C LYS A 242 2.11 -16.53 -11.98
N LEU A 243 1.31 -15.61 -11.46
CA LEU A 243 -0.15 -15.73 -11.47
C LEU A 243 -0.70 -15.68 -12.91
N VAL A 244 -0.19 -14.77 -13.73
CA VAL A 244 -0.60 -14.65 -15.13
C VAL A 244 -0.19 -15.89 -15.93
N GLU A 245 1.03 -16.39 -15.76
CA GLU A 245 1.51 -17.66 -16.36
C GLU A 245 0.62 -18.84 -15.93
N ALA A 246 0.11 -18.84 -14.69
CA ALA A 246 -0.82 -19.86 -14.20
C ALA A 246 -2.27 -19.68 -14.71
N GLY A 247 -2.53 -18.68 -15.57
CA GLY A 247 -3.83 -18.43 -16.18
C GLY A 247 -4.77 -17.53 -15.38
N VAL A 248 -4.27 -16.83 -14.34
CA VAL A 248 -5.07 -15.82 -13.65
C VAL A 248 -5.06 -14.52 -14.46
N PRO A 249 -6.22 -13.92 -14.81
CA PRO A 249 -6.24 -12.66 -15.54
C PRO A 249 -5.45 -11.57 -14.83
N ALA A 250 -4.60 -10.83 -15.55
CA ALA A 250 -3.72 -9.81 -14.99
C ALA A 250 -4.46 -8.76 -14.13
N ALA A 251 -5.63 -8.32 -14.58
CA ALA A 251 -6.49 -7.40 -13.84
C ALA A 251 -6.96 -7.96 -12.47
N LEU A 252 -7.20 -9.28 -12.39
CA LEU A 252 -7.56 -9.93 -11.13
C LEU A 252 -6.33 -10.14 -10.25
N ALA A 253 -5.24 -10.66 -10.82
CA ALA A 253 -3.99 -10.91 -10.11
C ALA A 253 -3.47 -9.63 -9.44
N ALA A 254 -3.38 -8.51 -10.18
CA ALA A 254 -2.94 -7.23 -9.66
C ALA A 254 -3.81 -6.73 -8.47
N LYS A 255 -5.13 -6.94 -8.55
CA LYS A 255 -6.06 -6.58 -7.45
C LYS A 255 -5.88 -7.42 -6.19
N LYS A 256 -5.34 -8.62 -6.31
CA LYS A 256 -5.13 -9.53 -5.17
C LYS A 256 -3.76 -9.39 -4.51
N ILE A 257 -2.86 -8.60 -5.11
CA ILE A 257 -1.55 -8.29 -4.54
C ILE A 257 -1.65 -7.04 -3.66
N LYS A 258 -0.94 -7.05 -2.54
CA LYS A 258 -0.73 -5.88 -1.68
C LYS A 258 0.73 -5.78 -1.26
N PHE A 259 1.15 -4.57 -0.95
CA PHE A 259 2.49 -4.28 -0.45
C PHE A 259 2.40 -3.77 1.00
N ASN A 260 3.32 -4.23 1.84
CA ASN A 260 3.57 -3.72 3.17
C ASN A 260 4.97 -3.12 3.17
N PHE A 261 5.08 -1.81 3.31
CA PHE A 261 6.36 -1.10 3.39
C PHE A 261 6.67 -0.70 4.83
N GLY A 262 7.94 -0.68 5.19
CA GLY A 262 8.39 -0.02 6.40
C GLY A 262 8.33 1.50 6.26
N ILE A 263 8.38 2.21 7.39
CA ILE A 263 8.49 3.66 7.43
C ILE A 263 9.68 4.02 8.31
N SER A 264 10.63 4.75 7.73
CA SER A 264 11.81 5.26 8.41
C SER A 264 11.58 6.68 8.92
N SER A 265 12.58 7.24 9.60
CA SER A 265 12.54 8.60 10.13
C SER A 265 12.65 9.71 9.07
N ASN A 266 12.95 9.40 7.82
CA ASN A 266 13.15 10.37 6.75
C ASN A 266 11.82 10.76 6.10
N TYR A 267 11.01 11.56 6.78
CA TYR A 267 9.62 11.88 6.44
C TYR A 267 9.38 12.20 4.96
N PHE A 268 10.10 13.14 4.37
CA PHE A 268 9.89 13.53 2.96
C PHE A 268 10.34 12.45 1.97
N LEU A 269 11.38 11.69 2.28
CA LEU A 269 11.80 10.58 1.44
C LEU A 269 10.80 9.42 1.50
N GLU A 270 10.18 9.19 2.65
CA GLU A 270 9.09 8.21 2.77
C GLU A 270 7.87 8.62 1.94
N ILE A 271 7.46 9.89 1.99
CA ILE A 271 6.40 10.40 1.10
C ILE A 271 6.77 10.18 -0.37
N ALA A 272 8.01 10.48 -0.75
CA ALA A 272 8.50 10.27 -2.11
C ALA A 272 8.47 8.79 -2.50
N LYS A 273 8.88 7.88 -1.60
CA LYS A 273 8.79 6.41 -1.79
C LYS A 273 7.38 5.97 -2.15
N PHE A 274 6.36 6.38 -1.38
CA PHE A 274 4.97 5.99 -1.66
C PHE A 274 4.41 6.61 -2.94
N ARG A 275 4.85 7.81 -3.30
CA ARG A 275 4.49 8.45 -4.58
C ARG A 275 5.10 7.68 -5.76
N ALA A 276 6.39 7.39 -5.68
CA ALA A 276 7.11 6.59 -6.67
C ALA A 276 6.57 5.17 -6.77
N ALA A 277 6.29 4.53 -5.62
CA ALA A 277 5.74 3.18 -5.57
C ALA A 277 4.41 3.05 -6.33
N ARG A 278 3.50 4.00 -6.17
CA ARG A 278 2.22 3.99 -6.90
C ARG A 278 2.42 4.14 -8.40
N MET A 279 3.26 5.09 -8.81
CA MET A 279 3.56 5.34 -10.21
C MET A 279 4.20 4.11 -10.87
N LEU A 280 5.29 3.61 -10.31
CA LEU A 280 6.03 2.49 -10.87
C LEU A 280 5.20 1.20 -10.90
N TRP A 281 4.42 0.93 -9.84
CA TRP A 281 3.53 -0.23 -9.84
C TRP A 281 2.43 -0.11 -10.89
N ALA A 282 1.87 1.08 -11.08
CA ALA A 282 0.87 1.32 -12.12
C ALA A 282 1.45 1.07 -13.53
N ASP A 283 2.68 1.53 -13.77
CA ASP A 283 3.39 1.30 -15.04
C ASP A 283 3.70 -0.20 -15.24
N ILE A 284 4.19 -0.90 -14.21
CA ILE A 284 4.40 -2.35 -14.27
C ILE A 284 3.11 -3.09 -14.64
N VAL A 285 2.01 -2.81 -13.94
CA VAL A 285 0.74 -3.50 -14.21
C VAL A 285 0.21 -3.16 -15.61
N LYS A 286 0.44 -1.96 -16.11
CA LYS A 286 0.05 -1.54 -17.46
C LYS A 286 0.69 -2.42 -18.54
N GLU A 287 1.95 -2.83 -18.37
CA GLU A 287 2.65 -3.70 -19.32
C GLU A 287 2.03 -5.11 -19.46
N TYR A 288 1.21 -5.54 -18.50
CA TYR A 288 0.43 -6.77 -18.60
C TYR A 288 -0.89 -6.59 -19.34
N HIS A 289 -1.20 -5.42 -19.87
CA HIS A 289 -2.41 -5.09 -20.64
C HIS A 289 -3.70 -5.61 -19.98
N PRO A 290 -3.97 -5.30 -18.71
CA PRO A 290 -5.09 -5.86 -17.98
C PRO A 290 -6.43 -5.43 -18.60
N GLN A 291 -7.18 -6.41 -19.11
CA GLN A 291 -8.47 -6.16 -19.75
C GLN A 291 -9.55 -5.81 -18.72
N CYS A 292 -10.39 -4.83 -19.05
CA CYS A 292 -11.54 -4.50 -18.25
C CYS A 292 -12.68 -5.49 -18.53
N ASN A 293 -12.94 -6.38 -17.57
CA ASN A 293 -14.07 -7.34 -17.66
C ASN A 293 -15.40 -6.75 -17.19
N ARG A 294 -15.46 -5.46 -16.83
CA ARG A 294 -16.72 -4.77 -16.56
C ARG A 294 -17.39 -4.41 -17.88
N GLN A 295 -18.74 -4.41 -17.87
CA GLN A 295 -19.56 -4.14 -19.05
C GLN A 295 -19.18 -2.84 -19.78
N PRO A 296 -19.58 -2.65 -21.05
CA PRO A 296 -19.05 -1.61 -21.97
C PRO A 296 -19.11 -0.17 -21.44
N GLU A 297 -19.84 0.09 -20.39
CA GLU A 297 -20.04 1.40 -19.78
C GLU A 297 -19.14 1.72 -18.58
N CYS A 298 -18.02 1.01 -18.38
CA CYS A 298 -17.09 1.36 -17.30
C CYS A 298 -16.47 2.74 -17.58
N PRO A 299 -16.76 3.78 -16.76
CA PRO A 299 -16.27 5.14 -16.98
C PRO A 299 -14.74 5.28 -16.86
N ASN A 300 -14.07 4.22 -16.39
CA ASN A 300 -12.62 4.18 -16.23
C ASN A 300 -11.95 3.25 -17.27
N LYS A 301 -12.68 2.81 -18.28
CA LYS A 301 -12.09 2.00 -19.36
C LYS A 301 -11.35 2.92 -20.32
N ALA A 302 -10.06 2.68 -20.52
CA ALA A 302 -9.28 3.38 -21.53
C ALA A 302 -9.73 3.01 -22.95
N GLU A 303 -9.42 3.84 -23.93
CA GLU A 303 -9.80 3.61 -25.35
C GLU A 303 -9.28 2.29 -25.91
N ASP A 304 -8.12 1.83 -25.42
CA ASP A 304 -7.51 0.54 -25.76
C ASP A 304 -8.14 -0.68 -25.03
N GLY A 305 -9.19 -0.46 -24.27
CA GLY A 305 -9.89 -1.52 -23.51
C GLY A 305 -9.26 -1.88 -22.17
N THR A 306 -8.13 -1.25 -21.78
CA THR A 306 -7.46 -1.52 -20.52
C THR A 306 -8.21 -0.95 -19.31
N CYS A 307 -7.95 -1.49 -18.12
CA CYS A 307 -8.63 -1.09 -16.89
C CYS A 307 -7.67 -0.35 -15.94
N PRO A 308 -7.68 0.99 -15.93
CA PRO A 308 -6.79 1.76 -15.05
C PRO A 308 -7.06 1.51 -13.55
N VAL A 309 -8.24 1.07 -13.16
CA VAL A 309 -8.57 0.75 -11.75
C VAL A 309 -7.80 -0.46 -11.22
N SER A 310 -7.22 -1.28 -12.09
CA SER A 310 -6.40 -2.44 -11.66
C SER A 310 -5.03 -2.04 -11.10
N TYR A 311 -4.62 -0.78 -11.26
CA TYR A 311 -3.29 -0.28 -10.90
C TYR A 311 -3.16 0.26 -9.46
N THR A 312 -4.22 0.25 -8.65
CA THR A 312 -4.37 1.17 -7.51
C THR A 312 -4.06 0.61 -6.13
N HIS A 313 -3.38 -0.53 -5.99
CA HIS A 313 -3.34 -1.21 -4.69
C HIS A 313 -1.98 -1.23 -3.99
N LEU A 314 -1.44 -0.03 -3.71
CA LEU A 314 -0.36 0.13 -2.74
C LEU A 314 -0.91 0.66 -1.41
N ARG A 315 -0.55 0.01 -0.31
CA ARG A 315 -0.83 0.49 1.05
C ARG A 315 0.44 0.58 1.86
N ALA A 316 0.55 1.65 2.64
CA ALA A 316 1.52 1.75 3.71
C ALA A 316 1.04 0.95 4.92
N HIS A 317 1.96 0.32 5.63
CA HIS A 317 1.78 -0.15 6.99
C HIS A 317 2.82 0.55 7.86
N GLU A 318 2.36 1.18 8.91
CA GLU A 318 3.18 1.57 10.04
C GLU A 318 3.44 0.39 10.95
#